data_80251e87d90a0f41c7b8565aa9097e35
#
_entry.id   80251e87d90a0f41c7b8565aa9097e35
#
_cell.length_a   1.000
_cell.length_b   1.000
_cell.length_c   1.000
_cell.angle_alpha   90.00
_cell.angle_beta   90.00
_cell.angle_gamma   90.00
#
_symmetry.space_group_name_H-M   'P 1'
#
loop_
_entity.id
_entity.type
_entity.pdbx_description
1 polymer ?
#
loop_
_entity_poly.entity_id
_entity_poly.type
_entity_poly.pdbx_seq_one_letter_code
_entity_poly.pdbx_strand_id
1 'polypeptide(L)'
;MKVTNEALEEGINASKPGNTANDVAEKFWGVLDKYGIKKESRTGYSIGIGYPPDWGEHTLNIYKGDMTELKPNICYHMIAVMQFGDWGVESSESIRITESGNELLCNFSRDLHVK
;
A
#
# COMPACT_ATOMS: atom_id res chain seq x y z
N MET A 1 9.47 11.81 -0.57
CA MET A 1 8.42 11.68 -1.63
C MET A 1 8.83 10.77 -2.78
N LYS A 2 9.95 10.97 -3.50
CA LYS A 2 10.30 10.12 -4.66
C LYS A 2 10.30 8.62 -4.31
N VAL A 3 10.99 8.21 -3.27
CA VAL A 3 11.08 6.81 -2.84
C VAL A 3 9.72 6.27 -2.37
N THR A 4 8.95 7.09 -1.62
CA THR A 4 7.59 6.71 -1.20
C THR A 4 6.67 6.44 -2.39
N ASN A 5 6.71 7.33 -3.39
CA ASN A 5 5.90 7.18 -4.59
C ASN A 5 6.35 6.00 -5.45
N GLU A 6 7.68 5.76 -5.58
CA GLU A 6 8.22 4.59 -6.29
C GLU A 6 7.79 3.27 -5.61
N ALA A 7 7.89 3.20 -4.28
CA ALA A 7 7.47 2.01 -3.52
C ALA A 7 5.96 1.77 -3.65
N LEU A 8 5.17 2.84 -3.56
CA LEU A 8 3.72 2.78 -3.72
C LEU A 8 3.34 2.29 -5.12
N GLU A 9 4.00 2.80 -6.17
CA GLU A 9 3.77 2.42 -7.56
C GLU A 9 4.07 0.92 -7.81
N GLU A 10 5.20 0.42 -7.31
CA GLU A 10 5.54 -1.00 -7.41
C GLU A 10 4.52 -1.89 -6.66
N GLY A 11 4.04 -1.45 -5.51
CA GLY A 11 2.96 -2.11 -4.79
C GLY A 11 1.65 -2.12 -5.59
N ILE A 12 1.27 -1.00 -6.20
CA ILE A 12 0.09 -0.88 -7.07
C ILE A 12 0.21 -1.84 -8.26
N ASN A 13 1.35 -1.87 -8.94
CA ASN A 13 1.59 -2.76 -10.08
C ASN A 13 1.48 -4.24 -9.71
N ALA A 14 1.84 -4.61 -8.49
CA ALA A 14 1.67 -5.97 -7.96
C ALA A 14 0.25 -6.29 -7.48
N SER A 15 -0.60 -5.28 -7.32
CA SER A 15 -1.97 -5.38 -6.81
C SER A 15 -2.92 -5.86 -7.89
N LYS A 16 -2.96 -7.16 -8.12
CA LYS A 16 -3.78 -7.80 -9.16
C LYS A 16 -4.29 -9.18 -8.71
N PRO A 17 -5.39 -9.67 -9.30
CA PRO A 17 -5.91 -11.00 -8.94
C PRO A 17 -4.86 -12.09 -9.17
N GLY A 18 -4.83 -13.06 -8.26
CA GLY A 18 -3.89 -14.17 -8.27
C GLY A 18 -2.57 -13.90 -7.52
N ASN A 19 -2.19 -12.65 -7.31
CA ASN A 19 -1.12 -12.32 -6.38
C ASN A 19 -1.61 -12.38 -4.93
N THR A 20 -0.68 -12.41 -4.00
CA THR A 20 -0.97 -12.38 -2.56
C THR A 20 -0.62 -11.01 -1.96
N ALA A 21 -1.10 -10.76 -0.75
CA ALA A 21 -0.68 -9.58 0.03
C ALA A 21 0.83 -9.56 0.25
N ASN A 22 1.46 -10.73 0.42
CA ASN A 22 2.91 -10.87 0.49
C ASN A 22 3.61 -10.39 -0.79
N ASP A 23 3.09 -10.75 -1.97
CA ASP A 23 3.69 -10.34 -3.24
C ASP A 23 3.71 -8.81 -3.40
N VAL A 24 2.63 -8.15 -3.02
CA VAL A 24 2.54 -6.69 -3.00
C VAL A 24 3.55 -6.10 -2.01
N ALA A 25 3.61 -6.68 -0.80
CA ALA A 25 4.54 -6.25 0.24
C ALA A 25 6.00 -6.40 -0.22
N GLU A 26 6.37 -7.52 -0.83
CA GLU A 26 7.74 -7.75 -1.32
C GLU A 26 8.16 -6.74 -2.38
N LYS A 27 7.27 -6.39 -3.31
CA LYS A 27 7.54 -5.37 -4.31
C LYS A 27 7.75 -3.99 -3.68
N PHE A 28 6.89 -3.62 -2.74
CA PHE A 28 7.01 -2.39 -1.98
C PHE A 28 8.33 -2.31 -1.20
N TRP A 29 8.65 -3.35 -0.40
CA TRP A 29 9.89 -3.38 0.38
C TRP A 29 11.14 -3.50 -0.49
N GLY A 30 11.06 -4.15 -1.65
CA GLY A 30 12.17 -4.20 -2.59
C GLY A 30 12.67 -2.82 -3.03
N VAL A 31 11.75 -1.86 -3.19
CA VAL A 31 12.13 -0.46 -3.46
C VAL A 31 12.83 0.16 -2.25
N LEU A 32 12.30 -0.03 -1.04
CA LEU A 32 12.90 0.51 0.18
C LEU A 32 14.32 -0.05 0.39
N ASP A 33 14.48 -1.34 0.21
CA ASP A 33 15.78 -2.03 0.35
C ASP A 33 16.82 -1.47 -0.63
N LYS A 34 16.42 -1.17 -1.88
CA LYS A 34 17.26 -0.53 -2.89
C LYS A 34 17.81 0.83 -2.42
N TYR A 35 17.06 1.56 -1.61
CA TYR A 35 17.45 2.85 -1.05
C TYR A 35 17.99 2.75 0.38
N GLY A 36 18.18 1.55 0.92
CA GLY A 36 18.66 1.33 2.28
C GLY A 36 17.71 1.80 3.38
N ILE A 37 16.42 1.91 3.06
CA ILE A 37 15.38 2.36 4.00
C ILE A 37 14.74 1.15 4.66
N LYS A 38 14.70 1.14 5.98
CA LYS A 38 14.01 0.11 6.77
C LYS A 38 12.60 0.57 7.15
N LYS A 39 11.64 -0.32 6.99
CA LYS A 39 10.27 -0.14 7.46
C LYS A 39 9.81 -1.46 8.08
N GLU A 40 9.39 -1.43 9.32
CA GLU A 40 8.96 -2.63 10.07
C GLU A 40 7.45 -2.80 10.12
N SER A 41 6.70 -1.71 9.96
CA SER A 41 5.23 -1.76 9.98
C SER A 41 4.65 -2.22 8.64
N ARG A 42 3.44 -2.81 8.69
CA ARG A 42 2.67 -3.11 7.48
C ARG A 42 2.55 -1.89 6.56
N THR A 43 2.43 -2.13 5.27
CA THR A 43 2.28 -1.06 4.27
C THR A 43 0.85 -0.92 3.74
N GLY A 44 -0.10 -1.65 4.30
CA GLY A 44 -1.51 -1.51 3.95
C GLY A 44 -2.39 -2.42 4.78
N TYR A 45 -3.67 -2.18 4.71
CA TYR A 45 -4.72 -2.93 5.41
C TYR A 45 -6.03 -2.89 4.63
N SER A 46 -6.84 -3.95 4.78
CA SER A 46 -8.16 -4.02 4.17
C SER A 46 -9.09 -2.93 4.68
N ILE A 47 -9.87 -2.36 3.77
CA ILE A 47 -10.92 -1.38 4.05
C ILE A 47 -12.26 -1.88 3.52
N GLY A 48 -13.36 -1.39 4.12
CA GLY A 48 -14.71 -1.77 3.74
C GLY A 48 -15.72 -0.87 4.43
N ILE A 49 -16.64 -1.45 5.17
CA ILE A 49 -17.71 -0.74 5.90
C ILE A 49 -17.29 -0.27 7.29
N GLY A 50 -16.07 -0.58 7.72
CA GLY A 50 -15.53 -0.17 9.02
C GLY A 50 -15.56 1.35 9.20
N TYR A 51 -15.87 1.79 10.42
CA TYR A 51 -16.01 3.19 10.81
C TYR A 51 -15.23 3.48 12.10
N PRO A 52 -14.82 4.71 12.36
CA PRO A 52 -14.09 5.04 13.58
C PRO A 52 -14.68 4.37 14.84
N PRO A 53 -13.83 3.92 15.76
CA PRO A 53 -12.41 4.23 15.89
C PRO A 53 -11.45 3.40 15.02
N ASP A 54 -11.93 2.42 14.26
CA ASP A 54 -11.09 1.60 13.39
C ASP A 54 -11.71 1.48 11.98
N TRP A 55 -10.93 1.85 10.96
CA TRP A 55 -11.32 1.73 9.54
C TRP A 55 -10.91 0.40 8.92
N GLY A 56 -10.03 -0.36 9.57
CA GLY A 56 -9.53 -1.63 9.05
C GLY A 56 -10.56 -2.73 9.23
N GLU A 57 -10.74 -3.57 8.19
CA GLU A 57 -11.61 -4.75 8.24
C GLU A 57 -10.91 -5.98 8.83
N HIS A 58 -9.60 -5.90 9.11
CA HIS A 58 -8.79 -6.98 9.68
C HIS A 58 -8.81 -8.30 8.88
N THR A 59 -9.12 -8.24 7.58
CA THR A 59 -9.21 -9.41 6.71
C THR A 59 -7.92 -9.70 5.96
N LEU A 60 -7.09 -8.69 5.72
CA LEU A 60 -5.73 -8.84 5.20
C LEU A 60 -4.84 -7.67 5.62
N ASN A 61 -3.55 -7.92 5.65
CA ASN A 61 -2.52 -6.89 5.79
C ASN A 61 -1.54 -6.97 4.62
N ILE A 62 -1.20 -5.83 4.04
CA ILE A 62 -0.10 -5.78 3.07
C ILE A 62 1.21 -5.80 3.86
N TYR A 63 1.67 -7.01 4.11
CA TYR A 63 2.83 -7.30 4.95
C TYR A 63 3.50 -8.59 4.49
N LYS A 64 4.83 -8.68 4.67
CA LYS A 64 5.58 -9.89 4.34
C LYS A 64 5.06 -11.07 5.17
N GLY A 65 4.72 -12.16 4.50
CA GLY A 65 4.18 -13.37 5.12
C GLY A 65 2.65 -13.47 5.14
N ASP A 66 1.92 -12.41 4.82
CA ASP A 66 0.47 -12.52 4.63
C ASP A 66 0.16 -13.10 3.23
N MET A 67 -0.19 -14.37 3.20
CA MET A 67 -0.44 -15.13 1.97
C MET A 67 -1.89 -15.05 1.48
N THR A 68 -2.67 -14.11 1.99
CA THR A 68 -4.04 -13.86 1.53
C THR A 68 -4.03 -13.53 0.04
N GLU A 69 -4.74 -14.32 -0.74
CA GLU A 69 -4.88 -14.12 -2.19
C GLU A 69 -5.73 -12.89 -2.48
N LEU A 70 -5.26 -12.06 -3.39
CA LEU A 70 -6.00 -10.90 -3.88
C LEU A 70 -7.05 -11.36 -4.89
N LYS A 71 -8.31 -11.16 -4.54
CA LYS A 71 -9.47 -11.48 -5.39
C LYS A 71 -10.18 -10.21 -5.82
N PRO A 72 -10.91 -10.24 -6.96
CA PRO A 72 -11.74 -9.11 -7.36
C PRO A 72 -12.66 -8.62 -6.23
N ASN A 73 -12.81 -7.30 -6.14
CA ASN A 73 -13.56 -6.56 -5.14
C ASN A 73 -12.96 -6.48 -3.74
N ILE A 74 -11.79 -7.07 -3.50
CA ILE A 74 -11.02 -6.74 -2.31
C ILE A 74 -10.57 -5.27 -2.41
N CYS A 75 -10.82 -4.51 -1.35
CA CYS A 75 -10.37 -3.13 -1.20
C CYS A 75 -9.39 -3.02 -0.04
N TYR A 76 -8.34 -2.24 -0.23
CA TYR A 76 -7.39 -1.94 0.83
C TYR A 76 -6.73 -0.57 0.64
N HIS A 77 -6.27 -0.03 1.75
CA HIS A 77 -5.50 1.20 1.79
C HIS A 77 -4.01 0.86 1.88
N MET A 78 -3.24 1.29 0.91
CA MET A 78 -1.77 1.16 0.89
C MET A 78 -1.13 2.46 1.33
N ILE A 79 -0.19 2.37 2.28
CA ILE A 79 0.43 3.53 2.92
C ILE A 79 1.95 3.42 2.83
N ALA A 80 2.55 4.32 2.08
CA ALA A 80 3.99 4.49 2.02
C ALA A 80 4.41 5.57 3.03
N VAL A 81 4.37 5.21 4.32
CA VAL A 81 4.84 6.08 5.39
C VAL A 81 6.27 5.75 5.76
N MET A 82 7.12 6.76 5.83
CA MET A 82 8.52 6.66 6.25
C MET A 82 8.81 7.72 7.30
N GLN A 83 9.46 7.30 8.38
CA GLN A 83 9.79 8.16 9.51
C GLN A 83 11.29 8.22 9.70
N PHE A 84 11.83 9.42 9.89
CA PHE A 84 13.26 9.71 10.02
C PHE A 84 13.46 10.68 11.19
N GLY A 85 13.66 10.13 12.39
CA GLY A 85 13.81 10.94 13.58
C GLY A 85 12.56 11.77 13.89
N ASP A 86 12.68 13.09 13.74
CA ASP A 86 11.64 14.08 14.05
C ASP A 86 10.80 14.52 12.84
N TRP A 87 11.02 13.93 11.68
CA TRP A 87 10.25 14.20 10.47
C TRP A 87 9.83 12.91 9.75
N GLY A 88 8.84 13.01 8.90
CA GLY A 88 8.37 11.89 8.11
C GLY A 88 7.74 12.34 6.80
N VAL A 89 7.48 11.38 5.96
CA VAL A 89 6.78 11.57 4.70
C VAL A 89 5.80 10.43 4.49
N GLU A 90 4.63 10.75 3.98
CA GLU A 90 3.60 9.77 3.66
C GLU A 90 3.01 10.04 2.27
N SER A 91 2.76 8.97 1.55
CA SER A 91 1.93 8.93 0.35
C SER A 91 1.07 7.68 0.42
N SER A 92 -0.17 7.75 0.02
CA SER A 92 -1.09 6.61 0.14
C SER A 92 -2.09 6.55 -1.00
N GLU A 93 -2.65 5.35 -1.21
CA GLU A 93 -3.72 5.09 -2.16
C GLU A 93 -4.72 4.09 -1.60
N SER A 94 -5.98 4.30 -1.91
CA SER A 94 -7.02 3.29 -1.72
C SER A 94 -7.26 2.55 -3.04
N ILE A 95 -7.22 1.24 -2.99
CA ILE A 95 -7.16 0.36 -4.17
C ILE A 95 -8.30 -0.65 -4.09
N ARG A 96 -8.97 -0.87 -5.21
CA ARG A 96 -9.87 -2.01 -5.42
C ARG A 96 -9.25 -2.96 -6.43
N ILE A 97 -9.18 -4.25 -6.10
CA ILE A 97 -8.79 -5.29 -7.06
C ILE A 97 -9.94 -5.51 -8.04
N THR A 98 -9.63 -5.52 -9.33
CA THR A 98 -10.57 -5.79 -10.42
C THR A 98 -10.34 -7.17 -11.03
N GLU A 99 -11.16 -7.60 -11.96
CA GLU A 99 -11.00 -8.87 -12.67
C GLU A 99 -9.67 -8.94 -13.45
N SER A 100 -9.13 -7.81 -13.91
CA SER A 100 -7.95 -7.73 -14.76
C SER A 100 -6.75 -6.99 -14.16
N GLY A 101 -6.86 -6.49 -12.94
CA GLY A 101 -5.81 -5.72 -12.29
C GLY A 101 -6.33 -5.00 -11.06
N ASN A 102 -6.24 -3.68 -11.06
CA ASN A 102 -6.75 -2.84 -9.98
C ASN A 102 -7.24 -1.49 -10.51
N GLU A 103 -7.97 -0.78 -9.65
CA GLU A 103 -8.30 0.63 -9.83
C GLU A 103 -7.97 1.41 -8.57
N LEU A 104 -7.49 2.63 -8.75
CA LEU A 104 -7.33 3.59 -7.67
C LEU A 104 -8.68 4.29 -7.42
N LEU A 105 -9.06 4.38 -6.15
CA LEU A 105 -10.34 4.98 -5.75
C LEU A 105 -10.28 6.51 -5.62
N CYS A 106 -9.08 7.09 -5.73
CA CYS A 106 -8.87 8.52 -5.69
C CYS A 106 -8.06 8.99 -6.90
N ASN A 107 -8.42 10.13 -7.46
CA ASN A 107 -7.68 10.77 -8.54
C ASN A 107 -7.06 12.08 -8.03
N PHE A 108 -6.06 11.95 -7.17
CA PHE A 108 -5.31 13.08 -6.60
C PHE A 108 -3.81 12.89 -6.82
N SER A 109 -3.10 14.00 -7.10
CA SER A 109 -1.64 13.93 -7.30
C SER A 109 -0.91 13.54 -6.01
N ARG A 110 0.03 12.62 -6.14
CA ARG A 110 0.95 12.21 -5.08
C ARG A 110 2.23 13.07 -5.02
N ASP A 111 2.28 14.15 -5.79
CA ASP A 111 3.41 15.06 -5.78
C ASP A 111 3.47 15.87 -4.49
N LEU A 112 4.67 16.33 -4.14
CA LEU A 112 4.84 17.24 -3.03
C LEU A 112 4.28 18.63 -3.40
N HIS A 113 3.21 19.02 -2.72
CA HIS A 113 2.64 20.36 -2.90
C HIS A 113 3.39 21.36 -2.01
N VAL A 114 4.05 22.31 -2.64
CA VAL A 114 4.80 23.39 -1.96
C VAL A 114 3.99 24.68 -2.06
N LYS A 115 3.77 25.34 -0.91
CA LYS A 115 3.13 26.67 -0.84
C LYS A 115 4.12 27.78 -1.11
#